data_d9632b0ac7be6a9785e88ba0a21a1693
#
_entry.id   d9632b0ac7be6a9785e88ba0a21a1693
#
_cell.length_a   1.000
_cell.length_b   1.000
_cell.length_c   1.000
_cell.angle_alpha   90.00
_cell.angle_beta   90.00
_cell.angle_gamma   90.00
#
_symmetry.space_group_name_H-M   'P 1'
#
loop_
_entity.id
_entity.type
_entity.pdbx_description
1 polymer ?
#
loop_
_entity_poly.entity_id
_entity_poly.type
_entity_poly.pdbx_seq_one_letter_code
_entity_poly.pdbx_strand_id
1 'polypeptide(L)'
;MSFDRLKGIGFTDSEVKIYELLIRDGECPKEELSRKAALSKAKFDDALSGLASHGAIEVSDKIITAASPRTFLQKYLTNKEVDLEIQLAEVKRNVSEIQGLLDPIYSESKYGLRLEELWQIIDGLPAMEMETIKMISRAKSEICILAERFTWYYKVREELLSALDRKVSVKVLTLETDKETQERVEDMKGYGISVRRAKCDWRSMRFTLVDSSELVFLIWAKKSNESRVYYRPGYTKNPGLLGVFCDSFQYLWEKAKPI
;
A
#
# COMPACT_ATOMS: atom_id res chain seq x y z
N MET A 1 24.69 -33.08 30.06
CA MET A 1 24.10 -32.00 29.20
C MET A 1 24.18 -32.51 27.76
N SER A 2 23.08 -32.52 27.05
CA SER A 2 23.09 -33.01 25.66
C SER A 2 23.26 -31.84 24.70
N PHE A 3 24.35 -31.84 23.93
CA PHE A 3 24.57 -30.91 22.83
C PHE A 3 23.56 -31.08 21.68
N ASP A 4 22.77 -32.18 21.72
CA ASP A 4 21.72 -32.46 20.74
C ASP A 4 20.66 -31.37 20.63
N ARG A 5 20.53 -30.51 21.64
CA ARG A 5 19.62 -29.31 21.56
C ARG A 5 19.99 -28.34 20.44
N LEU A 6 21.26 -28.31 20.01
CA LEU A 6 21.69 -27.53 18.88
C LEU A 6 21.03 -27.96 17.57
N LYS A 7 20.68 -29.26 17.45
CA LYS A 7 19.94 -29.80 16.29
C LYS A 7 18.54 -29.16 16.20
N GLY A 8 17.92 -28.87 17.35
CA GLY A 8 16.61 -28.21 17.41
C GLY A 8 16.58 -26.78 16.87
N ILE A 9 17.74 -26.16 16.70
CA ILE A 9 17.89 -24.83 16.09
C ILE A 9 18.57 -24.88 14.71
N GLY A 10 18.76 -26.09 14.13
CA GLY A 10 19.17 -26.27 12.73
C GLY A 10 20.61 -26.72 12.52
N PHE A 11 21.36 -27.06 13.59
CA PHE A 11 22.71 -27.63 13.44
C PHE A 11 22.65 -29.10 13.03
N THR A 12 23.53 -29.49 12.13
CA THR A 12 23.70 -30.90 11.71
C THR A 12 24.42 -31.75 12.76
N ASP A 13 24.29 -33.07 12.67
CA ASP A 13 25.02 -33.99 13.56
C ASP A 13 26.52 -33.76 13.53
N SER A 14 27.09 -33.46 12.35
CA SER A 14 28.50 -33.20 12.16
C SER A 14 28.95 -31.90 12.83
N GLU A 15 28.15 -30.85 12.72
CA GLU A 15 28.40 -29.56 13.37
C GLU A 15 28.35 -29.68 14.89
N VAL A 16 27.34 -30.36 15.42
CA VAL A 16 27.20 -30.60 16.87
C VAL A 16 28.41 -31.35 17.39
N LYS A 17 28.83 -32.39 16.71
CA LYS A 17 29.99 -33.22 17.09
C LYS A 17 31.29 -32.39 17.14
N ILE A 18 31.56 -31.62 16.11
CA ILE A 18 32.75 -30.77 16.03
C ILE A 18 32.71 -29.67 17.11
N TYR A 19 31.56 -29.04 17.28
CA TYR A 19 31.41 -27.95 18.28
C TYR A 19 31.54 -28.51 19.71
N GLU A 20 31.02 -29.70 20.00
CA GLU A 20 31.19 -30.35 21.31
C GLU A 20 32.67 -30.60 21.62
N LEU A 21 33.44 -31.12 20.64
CA LEU A 21 34.89 -31.32 20.81
C LEU A 21 35.61 -30.01 21.12
N LEU A 22 35.31 -28.95 20.37
CA LEU A 22 35.93 -27.62 20.57
C LEU A 22 35.57 -26.99 21.92
N ILE A 23 34.34 -27.14 22.39
CA ILE A 23 33.91 -26.61 23.70
C ILE A 23 34.62 -27.35 24.84
N ARG A 24 34.92 -28.65 24.67
CA ARG A 24 35.60 -29.47 25.69
C ARG A 24 37.11 -29.27 25.70
N ASP A 25 37.72 -29.16 24.51
CA ASP A 25 39.15 -29.11 24.34
C ASP A 25 39.71 -27.67 24.27
N GLY A 26 38.82 -26.68 24.06
CA GLY A 26 39.18 -25.28 23.88
C GLY A 26 39.53 -24.98 22.43
N GLU A 27 40.82 -24.80 22.15
CA GLU A 27 41.37 -24.61 20.81
C GLU A 27 42.00 -25.92 20.29
N CYS A 28 41.88 -26.15 18.98
CA CYS A 28 42.42 -27.36 18.39
C CYS A 28 42.93 -27.12 16.96
N PRO A 29 44.09 -27.65 16.58
CA PRO A 29 44.55 -27.64 15.20
C PRO A 29 43.57 -28.38 14.28
N LYS A 30 43.32 -27.83 13.06
CA LYS A 30 42.37 -28.37 12.10
C LYS A 30 42.61 -29.89 11.83
N GLU A 31 43.86 -30.32 11.69
CA GLU A 31 44.20 -31.71 11.41
C GLU A 31 43.90 -32.64 12.59
N GLU A 32 44.12 -32.18 13.80
CA GLU A 32 43.82 -32.94 15.02
C GLU A 32 42.30 -33.02 15.25
N LEU A 33 41.59 -31.92 15.06
CA LEU A 33 40.13 -31.88 15.16
C LEU A 33 39.47 -32.83 14.14
N SER A 34 39.99 -32.89 12.91
CA SER A 34 39.52 -33.82 11.88
C SER A 34 39.66 -35.28 12.29
N ARG A 35 40.81 -35.62 12.89
CA ARG A 35 41.01 -36.98 13.43
C ARG A 35 40.09 -37.33 14.59
N LYS A 36 39.93 -36.41 15.54
CA LYS A 36 39.02 -36.58 16.69
C LYS A 36 37.55 -36.68 16.27
N ALA A 37 37.15 -35.88 15.29
CA ALA A 37 35.79 -35.91 14.79
C ALA A 37 35.43 -37.20 14.06
N ALA A 38 36.40 -37.93 13.52
CA ALA A 38 36.22 -39.19 12.79
C ALA A 38 35.09 -39.09 11.71
N LEU A 39 35.12 -38.00 10.94
CA LEU A 39 34.23 -37.73 9.82
C LEU A 39 34.99 -37.86 8.50
N SER A 40 34.27 -38.10 7.41
CA SER A 40 34.88 -37.97 6.08
C SER A 40 35.32 -36.53 5.84
N LYS A 41 36.34 -36.31 5.03
CA LYS A 41 36.90 -34.98 4.74
C LYS A 41 35.79 -33.98 4.27
N ALA A 42 34.92 -34.42 3.35
CA ALA A 42 33.82 -33.59 2.87
C ALA A 42 32.87 -33.20 4.00
N LYS A 43 32.39 -34.11 4.82
CA LYS A 43 31.51 -33.83 5.96
C LYS A 43 32.16 -32.94 7.01
N PHE A 44 33.46 -33.07 7.21
CA PHE A 44 34.20 -32.24 8.14
C PHE A 44 34.34 -30.80 7.63
N ASP A 45 34.72 -30.60 6.36
CA ASP A 45 34.86 -29.27 5.78
C ASP A 45 33.48 -28.57 5.65
N ASP A 46 32.42 -29.30 5.29
CA ASP A 46 31.03 -28.76 5.26
C ASP A 46 30.60 -28.32 6.67
N ALA A 47 30.84 -29.12 7.68
CA ALA A 47 30.46 -28.79 9.05
C ALA A 47 31.27 -27.60 9.62
N LEU A 48 32.56 -27.50 9.28
CA LEU A 48 33.35 -26.31 9.64
C LEU A 48 32.81 -25.04 8.96
N SER A 49 32.47 -25.13 7.69
CA SER A 49 31.87 -24.02 6.95
C SER A 49 30.54 -23.59 7.58
N GLY A 50 29.67 -24.55 7.93
CA GLY A 50 28.42 -24.29 8.63
C GLY A 50 28.61 -23.63 9.98
N LEU A 51 29.51 -24.17 10.83
CA LEU A 51 29.84 -23.58 12.15
C LEU A 51 30.41 -22.16 12.02
N ALA A 52 31.27 -21.93 11.03
CA ALA A 52 31.83 -20.60 10.77
C ALA A 52 30.73 -19.61 10.32
N SER A 53 29.85 -20.04 9.42
CA SER A 53 28.71 -19.21 8.96
C SER A 53 27.76 -18.82 10.09
N HIS A 54 27.57 -19.71 11.06
CA HIS A 54 26.79 -19.46 12.26
C HIS A 54 27.54 -18.58 13.29
N GLY A 55 28.84 -18.35 13.07
CA GLY A 55 29.70 -17.65 14.01
C GLY A 55 29.98 -18.45 15.30
N ALA A 56 29.84 -19.78 15.23
CA ALA A 56 30.07 -20.69 16.36
C ALA A 56 31.56 -21.03 16.57
N ILE A 57 32.37 -20.80 15.55
CA ILE A 57 33.84 -21.00 15.58
C ILE A 57 34.57 -19.83 14.95
N GLU A 58 35.79 -19.64 15.40
CA GLU A 58 36.78 -18.75 14.78
C GLU A 58 37.94 -19.58 14.25
N VAL A 59 38.39 -19.25 13.03
CA VAL A 59 39.50 -19.93 12.38
C VAL A 59 40.63 -18.95 12.22
N SER A 60 41.72 -19.18 12.92
CA SER A 60 42.93 -18.37 12.82
C SER A 60 44.09 -19.28 12.39
N ASP A 61 44.65 -19.01 11.21
CA ASP A 61 45.69 -19.83 10.56
C ASP A 61 45.27 -21.31 10.45
N LYS A 62 45.78 -22.16 11.33
CA LYS A 62 45.50 -23.59 11.38
C LYS A 62 44.77 -24.03 12.66
N ILE A 63 44.46 -23.07 13.54
CA ILE A 63 43.82 -23.31 14.83
C ILE A 63 42.34 -22.94 14.73
N ILE A 64 41.48 -23.79 15.27
CA ILE A 64 40.05 -23.57 15.32
C ILE A 64 39.66 -23.44 16.79
N THR A 65 38.95 -22.36 17.11
CA THR A 65 38.51 -22.05 18.47
C THR A 65 37.00 -21.94 18.51
N ALA A 66 36.36 -22.45 19.56
CA ALA A 66 34.93 -22.23 19.77
C ALA A 66 34.66 -20.78 20.16
N ALA A 67 33.77 -20.12 19.47
CA ALA A 67 33.26 -18.81 19.91
C ALA A 67 32.46 -18.96 21.22
N SER A 68 32.41 -17.88 22.01
CA SER A 68 31.61 -17.86 23.22
C SER A 68 30.14 -18.28 22.93
N PRO A 69 29.61 -19.33 23.59
CA PRO A 69 28.26 -19.81 23.35
C PRO A 69 27.21 -18.69 23.47
N ARG A 70 27.39 -17.81 24.44
CA ARG A 70 26.50 -16.66 24.66
C ARG A 70 26.48 -15.72 23.47
N THR A 71 27.65 -15.39 22.95
CA THR A 71 27.78 -14.42 21.86
C THR A 71 27.26 -14.98 20.54
N PHE A 72 27.68 -16.22 20.18
CA PHE A 72 27.26 -16.77 18.89
C PHE A 72 25.77 -17.12 18.85
N LEU A 73 25.20 -17.68 19.95
CA LEU A 73 23.79 -18.02 20.00
C LEU A 73 22.89 -16.77 19.91
N GLN A 74 23.34 -15.65 20.53
CA GLN A 74 22.63 -14.39 20.40
C GLN A 74 22.65 -13.90 18.94
N LYS A 75 23.83 -13.90 18.31
CA LYS A 75 23.98 -13.50 16.91
C LYS A 75 23.21 -14.42 15.96
N TYR A 76 23.26 -15.73 16.22
CA TYR A 76 22.49 -16.71 15.45
C TYR A 76 20.98 -16.43 15.52
N LEU A 77 20.46 -16.16 16.73
CA LEU A 77 19.05 -15.84 16.93
C LEU A 77 18.68 -14.56 16.15
N THR A 78 19.45 -13.50 16.29
CA THR A 78 19.17 -12.24 15.57
C THR A 78 19.18 -12.44 14.05
N ASN A 79 20.15 -13.16 13.51
CA ASN A 79 20.18 -13.46 12.07
C ASN A 79 18.93 -14.27 11.64
N LYS A 80 18.54 -15.24 12.46
CA LYS A 80 17.36 -16.07 12.16
C LYS A 80 16.04 -15.29 12.22
N GLU A 81 15.93 -14.34 13.14
CA GLU A 81 14.80 -13.41 13.21
C GLU A 81 14.70 -12.57 11.93
N VAL A 82 15.81 -12.00 11.48
CA VAL A 82 15.86 -11.21 10.23
C VAL A 82 15.46 -12.07 9.01
N ASP A 83 16.01 -13.29 8.90
CA ASP A 83 15.67 -14.21 7.80
C ASP A 83 14.17 -14.55 7.78
N LEU A 84 13.59 -14.80 8.96
CA LEU A 84 12.17 -15.11 9.09
C LEU A 84 11.29 -13.89 8.75
N GLU A 85 11.70 -12.69 9.14
CA GLU A 85 10.99 -11.45 8.78
C GLU A 85 10.98 -11.22 7.28
N ILE A 86 12.13 -11.44 6.60
CA ILE A 86 12.24 -11.34 5.14
C ILE A 86 11.31 -12.38 4.46
N GLN A 87 11.35 -13.63 4.89
CA GLN A 87 10.50 -14.69 4.35
C GLN A 87 9.01 -14.37 4.57
N LEU A 88 8.65 -13.89 5.76
CA LEU A 88 7.27 -13.51 6.07
C LEU A 88 6.79 -12.32 5.21
N ALA A 89 7.65 -11.33 4.99
CA ALA A 89 7.34 -10.20 4.12
C ALA A 89 7.10 -10.64 2.67
N GLU A 90 7.92 -11.57 2.16
CA GLU A 90 7.75 -12.13 0.83
C GLU A 90 6.44 -12.93 0.69
N VAL A 91 6.13 -13.79 1.67
CA VAL A 91 4.86 -14.52 1.70
C VAL A 91 3.67 -13.57 1.73
N LYS A 92 3.72 -12.52 2.56
CA LYS A 92 2.64 -11.50 2.62
C LYS A 92 2.44 -10.80 1.29
N ARG A 93 3.53 -10.44 0.60
CA ARG A 93 3.46 -9.83 -0.73
C ARG A 93 2.81 -10.79 -1.73
N ASN A 94 3.28 -12.03 -1.81
CA ASN A 94 2.74 -13.04 -2.73
C ASN A 94 1.25 -13.31 -2.46
N VAL A 95 0.84 -13.41 -1.19
CA VAL A 95 -0.58 -13.56 -0.82
C VAL A 95 -1.41 -12.38 -1.32
N SER A 96 -0.94 -11.15 -1.15
CA SER A 96 -1.65 -9.96 -1.63
C SER A 96 -1.78 -9.93 -3.16
N GLU A 97 -0.71 -10.30 -3.87
CA GLU A 97 -0.72 -10.40 -5.33
C GLU A 97 -1.70 -11.49 -5.81
N ILE A 98 -1.68 -12.67 -5.20
CA ILE A 98 -2.58 -13.78 -5.53
C ILE A 98 -4.03 -13.40 -5.23
N GLN A 99 -4.32 -12.75 -4.10
CA GLN A 99 -5.66 -12.26 -3.79
C GLN A 99 -6.15 -11.28 -4.86
N GLY A 100 -5.31 -10.32 -5.26
CA GLY A 100 -5.65 -9.37 -6.33
C GLY A 100 -5.98 -10.04 -7.67
N LEU A 101 -5.36 -11.18 -7.96
CA LEU A 101 -5.62 -11.95 -9.17
C LEU A 101 -6.88 -12.85 -9.06
N LEU A 102 -7.11 -13.47 -7.90
CA LEU A 102 -8.15 -14.48 -7.74
C LEU A 102 -9.51 -13.88 -7.36
N ASP A 103 -9.55 -12.80 -6.57
CA ASP A 103 -10.80 -12.17 -6.14
C ASP A 103 -11.71 -11.73 -7.30
N PRO A 104 -11.20 -11.10 -8.39
CA PRO A 104 -12.01 -10.76 -9.56
C PRO A 104 -12.61 -12.00 -10.21
N ILE A 105 -11.80 -13.05 -10.40
CA ILE A 105 -12.23 -14.32 -11.04
C ILE A 105 -13.31 -15.01 -10.20
N TYR A 106 -13.11 -15.07 -8.89
CA TYR A 106 -14.08 -15.64 -7.95
C TYR A 106 -15.40 -14.87 -7.95
N SER A 107 -15.32 -13.55 -7.94
CA SER A 107 -16.50 -12.67 -7.95
C SER A 107 -17.27 -12.78 -9.25
N GLU A 108 -16.58 -12.82 -10.41
CA GLU A 108 -17.22 -13.04 -11.71
C GLU A 108 -17.93 -14.41 -11.77
N SER A 109 -17.25 -15.48 -11.32
CA SER A 109 -17.81 -16.83 -11.30
C SER A 109 -19.01 -16.98 -10.36
N LYS A 110 -18.96 -16.35 -9.19
CA LYS A 110 -19.98 -16.54 -8.15
C LYS A 110 -21.18 -15.61 -8.30
N TYR A 111 -20.96 -14.39 -8.74
CA TYR A 111 -21.98 -13.34 -8.77
C TYR A 111 -22.36 -12.89 -10.18
N GLY A 112 -21.64 -13.37 -11.21
CA GLY A 112 -21.84 -12.94 -12.59
C GLY A 112 -21.47 -11.49 -12.87
N LEU A 113 -20.74 -10.85 -11.94
CA LEU A 113 -20.35 -9.44 -11.98
C LEU A 113 -18.87 -9.30 -11.69
N ARG A 114 -18.17 -8.49 -12.47
CA ARG A 114 -16.85 -7.98 -12.10
C ARG A 114 -17.05 -6.86 -11.07
N LEU A 115 -16.41 -6.95 -9.92
CA LEU A 115 -16.47 -5.90 -8.90
C LEU A 115 -16.03 -4.54 -9.46
N GLU A 116 -15.13 -4.55 -10.44
CA GLU A 116 -14.67 -3.38 -11.20
C GLU A 116 -15.77 -2.70 -12.01
N GLU A 117 -16.83 -3.43 -12.36
CA GLU A 117 -18.03 -2.87 -13.02
C GLU A 117 -18.93 -2.09 -12.06
N LEU A 118 -18.80 -2.29 -10.75
CA LEU A 118 -19.49 -1.49 -9.74
C LEU A 118 -18.76 -0.18 -9.50
N TRP A 119 -17.52 -0.26 -8.99
CA TRP A 119 -16.59 0.86 -8.88
C TRP A 119 -15.16 0.37 -8.68
N GLN A 120 -14.21 1.17 -9.14
CA GLN A 120 -12.78 0.96 -8.91
C GLN A 120 -12.34 1.75 -7.67
N ILE A 121 -11.63 1.12 -6.75
CA ILE A 121 -10.98 1.83 -5.64
C ILE A 121 -9.73 2.51 -6.18
N ILE A 122 -9.60 3.80 -5.90
CA ILE A 122 -8.42 4.58 -6.28
C ILE A 122 -7.48 4.65 -5.07
N ASP A 123 -6.18 4.44 -5.31
CA ASP A 123 -5.16 4.46 -4.25
C ASP A 123 -4.74 5.90 -3.90
N GLY A 124 -5.55 6.51 -3.02
CA GLY A 124 -5.26 7.80 -2.43
C GLY A 124 -5.62 9.03 -3.27
N LEU A 125 -5.40 10.19 -2.66
CA LEU A 125 -5.78 11.47 -3.27
C LEU A 125 -4.99 11.84 -4.54
N PRO A 126 -3.67 11.58 -4.66
CA PRO A 126 -2.94 11.90 -5.87
C PRO A 126 -3.45 11.12 -7.10
N ALA A 127 -3.75 9.83 -6.94
CA ALA A 127 -4.31 9.03 -8.03
C ALA A 127 -5.74 9.48 -8.40
N MET A 128 -6.55 9.89 -7.41
CA MET A 128 -7.86 10.48 -7.64
C MET A 128 -7.76 11.79 -8.44
N GLU A 129 -6.83 12.67 -8.10
CA GLU A 129 -6.60 13.93 -8.82
C GLU A 129 -6.22 13.65 -10.28
N MET A 130 -5.33 12.71 -10.53
CA MET A 130 -4.94 12.29 -11.88
C MET A 130 -6.12 11.72 -12.68
N GLU A 131 -6.97 10.90 -12.07
CA GLU A 131 -8.15 10.36 -12.76
C GLU A 131 -9.19 11.47 -13.04
N THR A 132 -9.37 12.40 -12.11
CA THR A 132 -10.23 13.57 -12.32
C THR A 132 -9.75 14.42 -13.49
N ILE A 133 -8.46 14.70 -13.59
CA ILE A 133 -7.83 15.41 -14.71
C ILE A 133 -8.12 14.71 -16.04
N LYS A 134 -7.90 13.39 -16.11
CA LYS A 134 -8.19 12.59 -17.31
C LYS A 134 -9.66 12.65 -17.70
N MET A 135 -10.59 12.58 -16.75
CA MET A 135 -12.03 12.69 -17.03
C MET A 135 -12.38 14.05 -17.61
N ILE A 136 -11.92 15.14 -16.99
CA ILE A 136 -12.16 16.52 -17.44
C ILE A 136 -11.59 16.72 -18.86
N SER A 137 -10.38 16.23 -19.13
CA SER A 137 -9.72 16.38 -20.44
C SER A 137 -10.49 15.72 -21.59
N ARG A 138 -11.22 14.64 -21.33
CA ARG A 138 -12.03 13.92 -22.33
C ARG A 138 -13.52 14.28 -22.35
N ALA A 139 -13.96 15.21 -21.49
CA ALA A 139 -15.33 15.69 -21.43
C ALA A 139 -15.81 16.28 -22.76
N LYS A 140 -17.06 15.97 -23.15
CA LYS A 140 -17.68 16.36 -24.42
C LYS A 140 -18.86 17.29 -24.28
N SER A 141 -19.62 17.21 -23.17
CA SER A 141 -20.87 17.94 -22.98
C SER A 141 -20.95 18.67 -21.66
N GLU A 142 -20.71 17.99 -20.54
CA GLU A 142 -20.94 18.57 -19.23
C GLU A 142 -19.97 18.01 -18.17
N ILE A 143 -19.55 18.90 -17.26
CA ILE A 143 -18.80 18.57 -16.05
C ILE A 143 -19.56 19.13 -14.87
N CYS A 144 -19.93 18.25 -13.92
CA CYS A 144 -20.62 18.59 -12.69
C CYS A 144 -19.74 18.27 -11.47
N ILE A 145 -19.40 19.27 -10.67
CA ILE A 145 -18.54 19.14 -9.51
C ILE A 145 -19.31 19.54 -8.25
N LEU A 146 -19.31 18.65 -7.24
CA LEU A 146 -19.72 18.99 -5.89
C LEU A 146 -18.51 18.92 -4.98
N ALA A 147 -18.19 20.02 -4.32
CA ALA A 147 -17.09 20.14 -3.38
C ALA A 147 -17.42 21.09 -2.24
N GLU A 148 -17.03 20.77 -1.01
CA GLU A 148 -17.28 21.65 0.14
C GLU A 148 -16.63 23.03 -0.05
N ARG A 149 -15.32 23.10 -0.31
CA ARG A 149 -14.53 24.31 -0.49
C ARG A 149 -13.80 24.38 -1.81
N PHE A 150 -13.77 23.30 -2.57
CA PHE A 150 -13.01 23.12 -3.82
C PHE A 150 -11.53 23.50 -3.70
N THR A 151 -10.88 23.08 -2.62
CA THR A 151 -9.48 23.43 -2.32
C THR A 151 -8.47 22.95 -3.37
N TRP A 152 -8.84 21.97 -4.17
CA TRP A 152 -8.03 21.41 -5.25
C TRP A 152 -8.33 22.04 -6.62
N TYR A 153 -9.12 23.12 -6.68
CA TYR A 153 -9.49 23.82 -7.92
C TYR A 153 -8.28 24.16 -8.80
N TYR A 154 -7.24 24.76 -8.22
CA TYR A 154 -6.07 25.17 -8.97
C TYR A 154 -5.30 24.03 -9.62
N LYS A 155 -5.48 22.78 -9.17
CA LYS A 155 -4.87 21.59 -9.76
C LYS A 155 -5.57 21.11 -11.03
N VAL A 156 -6.83 21.49 -11.24
CA VAL A 156 -7.66 21.09 -12.39
C VAL A 156 -8.11 22.29 -13.22
N ARG A 157 -7.67 23.49 -12.87
CA ARG A 157 -8.08 24.73 -13.50
C ARG A 157 -7.85 24.74 -15.00
N GLU A 158 -6.65 24.41 -15.44
CA GLU A 158 -6.27 24.43 -16.84
C GLU A 158 -7.12 23.46 -17.68
N GLU A 159 -7.42 22.28 -17.15
CA GLU A 159 -8.28 21.32 -17.82
C GLU A 159 -9.73 21.78 -17.89
N LEU A 160 -10.23 22.47 -16.84
CA LEU A 160 -11.57 23.07 -16.87
C LEU A 160 -11.66 24.20 -17.90
N LEU A 161 -10.62 25.04 -18.03
CA LEU A 161 -10.56 26.09 -19.05
C LEU A 161 -10.52 25.46 -20.44
N SER A 162 -9.67 24.47 -20.67
CA SER A 162 -9.65 23.71 -21.92
C SER A 162 -11.00 23.05 -22.25
N ALA A 163 -11.75 22.59 -21.25
CA ALA A 163 -13.10 22.06 -21.45
C ALA A 163 -14.09 23.15 -21.89
N LEU A 164 -14.03 24.36 -21.30
CA LEU A 164 -14.84 25.50 -21.72
C LEU A 164 -14.55 25.91 -23.17
N ASP A 165 -13.27 25.91 -23.60
CA ASP A 165 -12.88 26.16 -24.98
C ASP A 165 -13.50 25.15 -25.96
N ARG A 166 -13.66 23.91 -25.53
CA ARG A 166 -14.38 22.85 -26.26
C ARG A 166 -15.91 22.98 -26.18
N LYS A 167 -16.46 24.02 -25.54
CA LYS A 167 -17.89 24.26 -25.33
C LYS A 167 -18.55 23.26 -24.37
N VAL A 168 -17.78 22.65 -23.47
CA VAL A 168 -18.30 21.81 -22.39
C VAL A 168 -18.89 22.71 -21.31
N SER A 169 -20.09 22.37 -20.84
CA SER A 169 -20.72 23.08 -19.72
C SER A 169 -20.05 22.68 -18.40
N VAL A 170 -19.60 23.64 -17.60
CA VAL A 170 -19.00 23.39 -16.29
C VAL A 170 -19.86 23.98 -15.20
N LYS A 171 -20.36 23.11 -14.31
CA LYS A 171 -21.22 23.44 -13.17
C LYS A 171 -20.53 23.02 -11.86
N VAL A 172 -20.44 23.95 -10.91
CA VAL A 172 -19.80 23.70 -9.60
C VAL A 172 -20.79 24.04 -8.48
N LEU A 173 -20.98 23.08 -7.58
CA LEU A 173 -21.66 23.28 -6.31
C LEU A 173 -20.64 23.38 -5.17
N THR A 174 -20.66 24.50 -4.44
CA THR A 174 -19.91 24.65 -3.20
C THR A 174 -20.83 24.64 -1.99
N LEU A 175 -20.32 24.23 -0.83
CA LEU A 175 -21.11 24.16 0.42
C LEU A 175 -20.69 25.27 1.39
N GLU A 176 -19.44 25.72 1.34
CA GLU A 176 -18.86 26.74 2.20
C GLU A 176 -18.68 28.08 1.47
N THR A 177 -18.56 29.16 2.26
CA THR A 177 -18.41 30.54 1.76
C THR A 177 -17.34 31.29 2.53
N ASP A 178 -16.29 30.61 2.98
CA ASP A 178 -15.13 31.31 3.54
C ASP A 178 -14.41 32.15 2.46
N LYS A 179 -13.55 33.05 2.90
CA LYS A 179 -12.85 34.01 2.03
C LYS A 179 -12.10 33.32 0.89
N GLU A 180 -11.40 32.24 1.19
CA GLU A 180 -10.63 31.48 0.18
C GLU A 180 -11.53 30.80 -0.84
N THR A 181 -12.71 30.32 -0.43
CA THR A 181 -13.71 29.75 -1.34
C THR A 181 -14.30 30.86 -2.24
N GLN A 182 -14.54 32.04 -1.70
CA GLN A 182 -15.02 33.20 -2.49
C GLN A 182 -14.02 33.61 -3.56
N GLU A 183 -12.72 33.71 -3.24
CA GLU A 183 -11.66 34.01 -4.21
C GLU A 183 -11.65 32.98 -5.37
N ARG A 184 -11.78 31.66 -5.05
CA ARG A 184 -11.89 30.62 -6.08
C ARG A 184 -13.17 30.74 -6.92
N VAL A 185 -14.29 31.10 -6.29
CA VAL A 185 -15.57 31.29 -6.98
C VAL A 185 -15.49 32.49 -7.95
N GLU A 186 -14.88 33.59 -7.55
CA GLU A 186 -14.68 34.75 -8.41
C GLU A 186 -13.80 34.40 -9.63
N ASP A 187 -12.70 33.67 -9.41
CA ASP A 187 -11.84 33.20 -10.50
C ASP A 187 -12.63 32.29 -11.47
N MET A 188 -13.37 31.27 -10.95
CA MET A 188 -14.20 30.40 -11.78
C MET A 188 -15.24 31.15 -12.60
N LYS A 189 -15.93 32.12 -12.00
CA LYS A 189 -16.94 32.95 -12.70
C LYS A 189 -16.31 33.83 -13.76
N GLY A 190 -15.12 34.36 -13.50
CA GLY A 190 -14.36 35.15 -14.48
C GLY A 190 -14.09 34.38 -15.78
N TYR A 191 -14.00 33.04 -15.71
CA TYR A 191 -13.84 32.17 -16.89
C TYR A 191 -15.16 31.59 -17.44
N GLY A 192 -16.31 31.94 -16.87
CA GLY A 192 -17.61 31.47 -17.34
C GLY A 192 -18.06 30.13 -16.75
N ILE A 193 -17.40 29.62 -15.70
CA ILE A 193 -17.87 28.48 -14.95
C ILE A 193 -19.10 28.85 -14.14
N SER A 194 -20.16 28.05 -14.23
CA SER A 194 -21.38 28.27 -13.46
C SER A 194 -21.21 27.75 -12.03
N VAL A 195 -21.27 28.65 -11.04
CA VAL A 195 -21.08 28.29 -9.63
C VAL A 195 -22.34 28.62 -8.83
N ARG A 196 -22.79 27.67 -8.01
CA ARG A 196 -23.89 27.87 -7.07
C ARG A 196 -23.52 27.35 -5.68
N ARG A 197 -24.19 27.92 -4.66
CA ARG A 197 -24.06 27.45 -3.28
C ARG A 197 -25.21 26.54 -2.93
N ALA A 198 -24.89 25.29 -2.63
CA ALA A 198 -25.85 24.31 -2.15
C ALA A 198 -25.92 24.29 -0.62
N LYS A 199 -27.10 23.94 -0.08
CA LYS A 199 -27.26 23.53 1.31
C LYS A 199 -27.58 22.06 1.34
N CYS A 200 -26.70 21.27 1.97
CA CYS A 200 -26.94 19.85 2.26
C CYS A 200 -26.36 19.52 3.63
N ASP A 201 -26.95 18.53 4.30
CA ASP A 201 -26.56 18.14 5.65
C ASP A 201 -25.40 17.12 5.64
N TRP A 202 -25.18 16.46 4.52
CA TRP A 202 -24.08 15.51 4.35
C TRP A 202 -22.84 16.22 3.79
N ARG A 203 -21.72 16.13 4.50
CA ARG A 203 -20.48 16.85 4.19
C ARG A 203 -19.27 15.95 3.95
N SER A 204 -19.42 14.66 4.17
CA SER A 204 -18.28 13.72 4.07
C SER A 204 -18.12 13.15 2.67
N MET A 205 -18.48 13.91 1.64
CA MET A 205 -18.40 13.49 0.25
C MET A 205 -18.07 14.66 -0.68
N ARG A 206 -17.27 14.39 -1.71
CA ARG A 206 -17.15 15.22 -2.91
C ARG A 206 -17.15 14.33 -4.14
N PHE A 207 -17.53 14.87 -5.28
CA PHE A 207 -17.52 14.13 -6.52
C PHE A 207 -17.38 15.02 -7.75
N THR A 208 -16.95 14.42 -8.86
CA THR A 208 -16.93 14.98 -10.20
C THR A 208 -17.64 14.00 -11.13
N LEU A 209 -18.68 14.45 -11.79
CA LEU A 209 -19.41 13.74 -12.85
C LEU A 209 -19.01 14.35 -14.18
N VAL A 210 -18.77 13.49 -15.18
CA VAL A 210 -18.48 13.91 -16.55
C VAL A 210 -19.44 13.21 -17.51
N ASP A 211 -20.12 14.01 -18.32
CA ASP A 211 -21.03 13.55 -19.39
C ASP A 211 -22.10 12.55 -18.93
N SER A 212 -22.46 12.55 -17.65
CA SER A 212 -23.33 11.55 -17.01
C SER A 212 -22.89 10.09 -17.23
N SER A 213 -21.63 9.87 -17.61
CA SER A 213 -21.06 8.57 -17.99
C SER A 213 -19.87 8.13 -17.15
N GLU A 214 -19.28 9.05 -16.40
CA GLU A 214 -18.13 8.78 -15.54
C GLU A 214 -18.26 9.57 -14.24
N LEU A 215 -17.88 8.92 -13.14
CA LEU A 215 -17.93 9.49 -11.80
C LEU A 215 -16.63 9.19 -11.04
N VAL A 216 -15.97 10.23 -10.55
CA VAL A 216 -15.00 10.12 -9.47
C VAL A 216 -15.61 10.71 -8.21
N PHE A 217 -15.54 9.96 -7.12
CA PHE A 217 -16.07 10.41 -5.83
C PHE A 217 -15.08 10.13 -4.70
N LEU A 218 -15.19 10.89 -3.63
CA LEU A 218 -14.41 10.73 -2.41
C LEU A 218 -15.35 10.72 -1.22
N ILE A 219 -15.26 9.69 -0.42
CA ILE A 219 -15.90 9.62 0.88
C ILE A 219 -14.82 9.69 1.95
N TRP A 220 -15.06 10.43 3.03
CA TRP A 220 -14.15 10.46 4.16
C TRP A 220 -14.88 10.31 5.48
N ALA A 221 -14.15 9.79 6.46
CA ALA A 221 -14.61 9.65 7.82
C ALA A 221 -13.52 10.13 8.80
N LYS A 222 -13.97 10.68 9.93
CA LYS A 222 -13.11 11.06 11.03
C LYS A 222 -13.61 10.35 12.28
N LYS A 223 -12.74 9.64 12.98
CA LYS A 223 -13.07 9.07 14.29
C LYS A 223 -13.16 10.19 15.32
N SER A 224 -14.11 10.06 16.27
CA SER A 224 -14.43 11.10 17.24
C SER A 224 -13.22 11.58 18.05
N ASN A 225 -12.24 10.74 18.31
CA ASN A 225 -11.08 11.00 19.16
C ASN A 225 -9.75 11.09 18.40
N GLU A 226 -9.77 11.15 17.07
CA GLU A 226 -8.57 11.22 16.23
C GLU A 226 -8.58 12.47 15.37
N SER A 227 -7.43 13.10 15.17
CA SER A 227 -7.26 14.18 14.19
C SER A 227 -7.20 13.65 12.75
N ARG A 228 -6.92 12.34 12.57
CA ARG A 228 -6.73 11.72 11.26
C ARG A 228 -8.04 11.52 10.53
N VAL A 229 -8.06 11.91 9.25
CA VAL A 229 -9.17 11.71 8.33
C VAL A 229 -8.82 10.54 7.41
N TYR A 230 -9.78 9.62 7.25
CA TYR A 230 -9.65 8.47 6.38
C TYR A 230 -10.41 8.73 5.08
N TYR A 231 -9.72 8.61 3.95
CA TYR A 231 -10.25 8.86 2.62
C TYR A 231 -10.48 7.56 1.86
N ARG A 232 -11.58 7.49 1.11
CA ARG A 232 -11.88 6.36 0.19
C ARG A 232 -12.32 6.93 -1.16
N PRO A 233 -11.36 7.19 -2.06
CA PRO A 233 -11.67 7.59 -3.42
C PRO A 233 -12.17 6.39 -4.24
N GLY A 234 -13.09 6.66 -5.16
CA GLY A 234 -13.62 5.66 -6.09
C GLY A 234 -13.90 6.26 -7.44
N TYR A 235 -13.84 5.43 -8.47
CA TYR A 235 -14.22 5.74 -9.84
C TYR A 235 -15.22 4.71 -10.34
N THR A 236 -16.23 5.14 -11.09
CA THR A 236 -17.21 4.22 -11.65
C THR A 236 -17.79 4.73 -12.97
N LYS A 237 -18.23 3.76 -13.79
CA LYS A 237 -19.11 3.93 -14.95
C LYS A 237 -20.44 3.19 -14.76
N ASN A 238 -20.69 2.68 -13.56
CA ASN A 238 -21.93 1.92 -13.29
C ASN A 238 -23.16 2.81 -13.46
N PRO A 239 -24.11 2.44 -14.32
CA PRO A 239 -25.29 3.28 -14.61
C PRO A 239 -26.17 3.58 -13.39
N GLY A 240 -26.26 2.63 -12.45
CA GLY A 240 -27.06 2.81 -11.23
C GLY A 240 -26.46 3.88 -10.31
N LEU A 241 -25.13 3.81 -10.08
CA LEU A 241 -24.43 4.84 -9.31
C LEU A 241 -24.45 6.19 -10.01
N LEU A 242 -24.19 6.22 -11.31
CA LEU A 242 -24.27 7.45 -12.11
C LEU A 242 -25.63 8.10 -12.01
N GLY A 243 -26.73 7.33 -12.15
CA GLY A 243 -28.09 7.84 -12.00
C GLY A 243 -28.31 8.53 -10.66
N VAL A 244 -27.96 7.87 -9.56
CA VAL A 244 -28.12 8.43 -8.20
C VAL A 244 -27.33 9.74 -8.04
N PHE A 245 -26.09 9.80 -8.52
CA PHE A 245 -25.28 11.02 -8.40
C PHE A 245 -25.73 12.14 -9.35
N CYS A 246 -26.19 11.81 -10.55
CA CYS A 246 -26.78 12.77 -11.48
C CYS A 246 -28.03 13.40 -10.89
N ASP A 247 -28.99 12.59 -10.41
CA ASP A 247 -30.23 13.05 -9.80
C ASP A 247 -29.95 13.89 -8.55
N SER A 248 -29.00 13.46 -7.71
CA SER A 248 -28.61 14.21 -6.52
C SER A 248 -27.98 15.57 -6.88
N PHE A 249 -27.10 15.61 -7.89
CA PHE A 249 -26.50 16.86 -8.35
C PHE A 249 -27.57 17.81 -8.91
N GLN A 250 -28.44 17.31 -9.79
CA GLN A 250 -29.51 18.11 -10.40
C GLN A 250 -30.45 18.70 -9.34
N TYR A 251 -30.90 17.87 -8.39
CA TYR A 251 -31.75 18.32 -7.29
C TYR A 251 -31.07 19.43 -6.46
N LEU A 252 -29.80 19.26 -6.11
CA LEU A 252 -29.06 20.28 -5.38
C LEU A 252 -28.83 21.54 -6.22
N TRP A 253 -28.56 21.37 -7.52
CA TRP A 253 -28.35 22.48 -8.44
C TRP A 253 -29.60 23.39 -8.56
N GLU A 254 -30.76 22.80 -8.68
CA GLU A 254 -32.03 23.53 -8.78
C GLU A 254 -32.34 24.35 -7.51
N LYS A 255 -32.03 23.77 -6.34
CA LYS A 255 -32.24 24.42 -5.04
C LYS A 255 -31.12 25.36 -4.61
N ALA A 256 -29.98 25.28 -5.25
CA ALA A 256 -28.79 26.07 -4.91
C ALA A 256 -28.98 27.53 -5.30
N LYS A 257 -28.44 28.44 -4.48
CA LYS A 257 -28.45 29.86 -4.74
C LYS A 257 -27.27 30.21 -5.64
N PRO A 258 -27.47 31.04 -6.68
CA PRO A 258 -26.36 31.69 -7.38
C PRO A 258 -25.48 32.45 -6.40
N ILE A 259 -24.19 32.41 -6.58
CA ILE A 259 -23.23 33.17 -5.78
C ILE A 259 -22.73 34.34 -6.63
#